data_63157d539970132663dba0b69c761a8c
#
_entry.id   63157d539970132663dba0b69c761a8c
#
_cell.length_a   1.000
_cell.length_b   1.000
_cell.length_c   1.000
_cell.angle_alpha   90.00
_cell.angle_beta   90.00
_cell.angle_gamma   90.00
#
_symmetry.space_group_name_H-M   'P 1'
#
loop_
_entity.id
_entity.type
_entity.pdbx_description
1 polymer ?
#
loop_
_entity_poly.entity_id
_entity_poly.type
_entity_poly.pdbx_seq_one_letter_code
_entity_poly.pdbx_strand_id
1 'polypeptide(L)'
;MGKLTTIFKDTAIYGLSSIIGRFLNYLLVPLYTAQFSAASGAYGIITNIYAYVALAMVLLTFGMETTYFRFTNKTHTDSETVYGTTLITVGSISLVFAVLVLLLLSPISQLMGYGDHPDYVGVMAVTIAIDSFLCIPFAHLRQQRKAIKFAALKLLNIMVTILLNLIYFYFMDGKDVGYVFYINLACTVMLAVCLITEYTGFRWKLDKVLLRNMLSYSWPILILGIAGILNQTADKMLFPYI
;
A
#
# COMPACT_ATOMS: atom_id res chain seq x y z
N MET A 1 14.50 17.07 -29.72
CA MET A 1 14.22 15.62 -29.61
C MET A 1 14.43 15.06 -28.19
N GLY A 2 15.32 15.58 -27.33
CA GLY A 2 15.62 14.97 -26.01
C GLY A 2 14.49 14.90 -24.97
N LYS A 3 13.61 15.91 -24.86
CA LYS A 3 12.57 15.94 -23.81
C LYS A 3 11.47 14.86 -23.98
N LEU A 4 11.02 14.65 -25.20
CA LEU A 4 10.02 13.62 -25.52
C LEU A 4 10.56 12.22 -25.27
N THR A 5 11.78 11.94 -25.70
CA THR A 5 12.44 10.64 -25.49
C THR A 5 12.63 10.32 -24.01
N THR A 6 12.95 11.32 -23.19
CA THR A 6 13.07 11.14 -21.73
C THR A 6 11.71 10.84 -21.10
N ILE A 7 10.66 11.55 -21.49
CA ILE A 7 9.29 11.30 -20.99
C ILE A 7 8.83 9.90 -21.35
N PHE A 8 9.04 9.47 -22.59
CA PHE A 8 8.70 8.10 -23.03
C PHE A 8 9.46 7.04 -22.24
N LYS A 9 10.77 7.26 -22.03
CA LYS A 9 11.60 6.35 -21.24
C LYS A 9 11.11 6.23 -19.79
N ASP A 10 10.84 7.35 -19.11
CA ASP A 10 10.35 7.37 -17.74
C ASP A 10 8.98 6.70 -17.65
N THR A 11 8.05 7.02 -18.56
CA THR A 11 6.73 6.40 -18.62
C THR A 11 6.81 4.90 -18.84
N ALA A 12 7.69 4.46 -19.74
CA ALA A 12 7.91 3.03 -19.98
C ALA A 12 8.47 2.33 -18.75
N ILE A 13 9.42 2.93 -18.02
CA ILE A 13 9.98 2.36 -16.79
C ILE A 13 8.90 2.24 -15.72
N TYR A 14 8.08 3.28 -15.50
CA TYR A 14 6.98 3.25 -14.52
C TYR A 14 5.90 2.23 -14.89
N GLY A 15 5.48 2.22 -16.16
CA GLY A 15 4.47 1.29 -16.66
C GLY A 15 4.96 -0.16 -16.60
N LEU A 16 6.15 -0.44 -17.12
CA LEU A 16 6.72 -1.78 -17.17
C LEU A 16 6.98 -2.33 -15.76
N SER A 17 7.56 -1.53 -14.85
CA SER A 17 7.78 -1.97 -13.46
C SER A 17 6.47 -2.29 -12.74
N SER A 18 5.40 -1.55 -13.01
CA SER A 18 4.07 -1.80 -12.44
C SER A 18 3.43 -3.08 -13.01
N ILE A 19 3.57 -3.32 -14.32
CA ILE A 19 3.05 -4.53 -14.99
C ILE A 19 3.83 -5.76 -14.51
N ILE A 20 5.17 -5.71 -14.54
CA ILE A 20 6.04 -6.78 -14.03
C ILE A 20 5.70 -7.05 -12.56
N GLY A 21 5.51 -6.00 -11.76
CA GLY A 21 5.13 -6.15 -10.36
C GLY A 21 3.83 -6.92 -10.16
N ARG A 22 2.80 -6.61 -10.93
CA ARG A 22 1.51 -7.36 -10.87
C ARG A 22 1.67 -8.80 -11.31
N PHE A 23 2.42 -9.04 -12.38
CA PHE A 23 2.68 -10.39 -12.89
C PHE A 23 3.44 -11.24 -11.87
N LEU A 24 4.49 -10.69 -11.27
CA LEU A 24 5.29 -11.36 -10.24
C LEU A 24 4.45 -11.67 -8.98
N ASN A 25 3.63 -10.74 -8.51
CA ASN A 25 2.70 -10.99 -7.41
C ASN A 25 1.68 -12.10 -7.76
N TYR A 26 1.25 -12.17 -9.02
CA TYR A 26 0.36 -13.24 -9.48
C TYR A 26 1.00 -14.63 -9.38
N LEU A 27 2.34 -14.73 -9.44
CA LEU A 27 3.06 -16.00 -9.24
C LEU A 27 2.93 -16.55 -7.81
N LEU A 28 2.56 -15.72 -6.83
CA LEU A 28 2.29 -16.21 -5.47
C LEU A 28 0.97 -16.98 -5.37
N VAL A 29 0.02 -16.74 -6.28
CA VAL A 29 -1.28 -17.46 -6.29
C VAL A 29 -1.10 -18.97 -6.47
N PRO A 30 -0.40 -19.47 -7.50
CA PRO A 30 -0.11 -20.89 -7.62
C PRO A 30 0.65 -21.47 -6.42
N LEU A 31 1.58 -20.70 -5.84
CA LEU A 31 2.31 -21.10 -4.64
C LEU A 31 1.35 -21.35 -3.47
N TYR A 32 0.47 -20.40 -3.17
CA TYR A 32 -0.49 -20.53 -2.08
C TYR A 32 -1.52 -21.64 -2.33
N THR A 33 -2.03 -21.76 -3.55
CA THR A 33 -3.00 -22.82 -3.88
C THR A 33 -2.39 -24.22 -3.90
N ALA A 34 -1.09 -24.35 -4.15
CA ALA A 34 -0.38 -25.62 -4.06
C ALA A 34 -0.08 -26.04 -2.62
N GLN A 35 0.22 -25.07 -1.74
CA GLN A 35 0.59 -25.34 -0.34
C GLN A 35 -0.61 -25.46 0.59
N PHE A 36 -1.67 -24.69 0.33
CA PHE A 36 -2.90 -24.76 1.13
C PHE A 36 -3.95 -25.62 0.43
N SER A 37 -4.42 -26.67 1.10
CA SER A 37 -5.51 -27.49 0.54
C SER A 37 -6.79 -26.66 0.41
N ALA A 38 -7.59 -26.91 -0.60
CA ALA A 38 -8.87 -26.24 -0.79
C ALA A 38 -9.80 -26.39 0.45
N ALA A 39 -9.70 -27.53 1.14
CA ALA A 39 -10.49 -27.82 2.34
C ALA A 39 -10.09 -26.99 3.57
N SER A 40 -8.87 -26.42 3.61
CA SER A 40 -8.41 -25.61 4.75
C SER A 40 -8.98 -24.20 4.78
N GLY A 41 -9.55 -23.70 3.67
CA GLY A 41 -10.00 -22.31 3.55
C GLY A 41 -8.89 -21.25 3.61
N ALA A 42 -7.63 -21.67 3.76
CA ALA A 42 -6.49 -20.79 4.01
C ALA A 42 -6.28 -19.73 2.94
N TYR A 43 -6.45 -20.09 1.67
CA TYR A 43 -6.39 -19.12 0.57
C TYR A 43 -7.56 -18.11 0.63
N GLY A 44 -8.73 -18.55 1.11
CA GLY A 44 -9.88 -17.68 1.36
C GLY A 44 -9.56 -16.60 2.42
N ILE A 45 -8.89 -16.97 3.52
CA ILE A 45 -8.43 -16.05 4.55
C ILE A 45 -7.53 -14.96 3.96
N ILE A 46 -6.53 -15.37 3.16
CA ILE A 46 -5.61 -14.44 2.50
C ILE A 46 -6.39 -13.45 1.62
N THR A 47 -7.25 -13.95 0.74
CA THR A 47 -7.99 -13.10 -0.22
C THR A 47 -8.98 -12.18 0.47
N ASN A 48 -9.64 -12.64 1.54
CA ASN A 48 -10.58 -11.83 2.33
C ASN A 48 -9.85 -10.69 3.05
N ILE A 49 -8.77 -10.98 3.77
CA ILE A 49 -7.98 -9.94 4.47
C ILE A 49 -7.43 -8.92 3.46
N TYR A 50 -6.91 -9.35 2.31
CA TYR A 50 -6.44 -8.42 1.27
C TYR A 50 -7.56 -7.59 0.64
N ALA A 51 -8.81 -8.04 0.66
CA ALA A 51 -9.94 -7.23 0.24
C ALA A 51 -10.18 -6.05 1.22
N TYR A 52 -10.13 -6.30 2.53
CA TYR A 52 -10.17 -5.23 3.54
C TYR A 52 -8.96 -4.29 3.45
N VAL A 53 -7.76 -4.84 3.19
CA VAL A 53 -6.54 -4.05 2.93
C VAL A 53 -6.74 -3.08 1.78
N ALA A 54 -7.29 -3.54 0.66
CA ALA A 54 -7.52 -2.69 -0.51
C ALA A 54 -8.49 -1.54 -0.22
N LEU A 55 -9.56 -1.80 0.54
CA LEU A 55 -10.50 -0.76 0.97
C LEU A 55 -9.84 0.25 1.93
N ALA A 56 -9.12 -0.25 2.94
CA ALA A 56 -8.42 0.59 3.90
C ALA A 56 -7.35 1.47 3.23
N MET A 57 -6.60 0.96 2.25
CA MET A 57 -5.64 1.73 1.47
C MET A 57 -6.28 2.94 0.77
N VAL A 58 -7.44 2.77 0.15
CA VAL A 58 -8.15 3.88 -0.50
C VAL A 58 -8.61 4.92 0.53
N LEU A 59 -9.12 4.46 1.68
CA LEU A 59 -9.55 5.36 2.76
C LEU A 59 -8.38 6.15 3.34
N LEU A 60 -7.25 5.51 3.65
CA LEU A 60 -6.09 6.14 4.28
C LEU A 60 -5.34 7.08 3.34
N THR A 61 -5.20 6.70 2.08
CA THR A 61 -4.53 7.57 1.09
C THR A 61 -5.40 8.75 0.69
N PHE A 62 -6.72 8.67 0.84
CA PHE A 62 -7.69 9.74 0.60
C PHE A 62 -7.53 10.44 -0.77
N GLY A 63 -7.04 9.74 -1.78
CA GLY A 63 -6.73 10.33 -3.08
C GLY A 63 -5.60 11.37 -3.06
N MET A 64 -4.83 11.44 -1.97
CA MET A 64 -3.78 12.44 -1.76
C MET A 64 -2.61 12.30 -2.73
N GLU A 65 -2.37 11.11 -3.27
CA GLU A 65 -1.36 10.90 -4.31
C GLU A 65 -1.68 11.72 -5.57
N THR A 66 -2.91 11.60 -6.08
CA THR A 66 -3.37 12.37 -7.25
C THR A 66 -3.40 13.88 -6.95
N THR A 67 -3.84 14.22 -5.75
CA THR A 67 -3.88 15.60 -5.26
C THR A 67 -2.49 16.19 -5.19
N TYR A 68 -1.51 15.47 -4.67
CA TYR A 68 -0.11 15.87 -4.63
C TYR A 68 0.42 16.26 -6.02
N PHE A 69 0.23 15.40 -7.02
CA PHE A 69 0.66 15.70 -8.39
C PHE A 69 -0.01 16.97 -8.95
N ARG A 70 -1.32 17.15 -8.71
CA ARG A 70 -2.04 18.33 -9.19
C ARG A 70 -1.48 19.60 -8.58
N PHE A 71 -1.33 19.62 -7.25
CA PHE A 71 -0.93 20.84 -6.54
C PHE A 71 0.55 21.18 -6.77
N THR A 72 1.42 20.19 -6.90
CA THR A 72 2.82 20.41 -7.24
C THR A 72 3.00 21.00 -8.65
N ASN A 73 2.14 20.64 -9.60
CA ASN A 73 2.27 21.09 -11.00
C ASN A 73 1.49 22.36 -11.34
N LYS A 74 0.48 22.75 -10.56
CA LYS A 74 -0.45 23.85 -10.90
C LYS A 74 -0.37 25.08 -10.03
N THR A 75 0.17 24.97 -8.85
CA THR A 75 0.18 26.07 -7.87
C THR A 75 1.52 26.79 -7.88
N HIS A 76 1.47 28.09 -7.58
CA HIS A 76 2.68 28.88 -7.24
C HIS A 76 3.24 28.52 -5.85
N THR A 77 2.68 27.48 -5.21
CA THR A 77 3.12 26.98 -3.91
C THR A 77 4.40 26.18 -4.08
N ASP A 78 5.32 26.37 -3.17
CA ASP A 78 6.57 25.63 -3.12
C ASP A 78 6.31 24.11 -3.03
N SER A 79 6.96 23.37 -3.91
CA SER A 79 6.82 21.91 -4.05
C SER A 79 7.14 21.17 -2.74
N GLU A 80 8.10 21.69 -1.94
CA GLU A 80 8.45 21.11 -0.63
C GLU A 80 7.30 21.30 0.38
N THR A 81 6.61 22.43 0.36
CA THR A 81 5.45 22.69 1.24
C THR A 81 4.27 21.79 0.87
N VAL A 82 4.02 21.55 -0.43
CA VAL A 82 3.00 20.60 -0.89
C VAL A 82 3.36 19.18 -0.43
N TYR A 83 4.60 18.76 -0.60
CA TYR A 83 5.09 17.46 -0.18
C TYR A 83 4.96 17.27 1.33
N GLY A 84 5.49 18.20 2.12
CA GLY A 84 5.42 18.17 3.59
C GLY A 84 3.99 18.10 4.12
N THR A 85 3.09 18.95 3.58
CA THR A 85 1.68 18.96 3.96
C THR A 85 1.02 17.63 3.66
N THR A 86 1.27 17.05 2.47
CA THR A 86 0.69 15.76 2.06
C THR A 86 1.21 14.62 2.93
N LEU A 87 2.53 14.56 3.15
CA LEU A 87 3.18 13.51 3.91
C LEU A 87 2.73 13.51 5.39
N ILE A 88 2.68 14.69 6.02
CA ILE A 88 2.19 14.83 7.41
C ILE A 88 0.73 14.39 7.50
N THR A 89 -0.10 14.79 6.55
CA THR A 89 -1.54 14.45 6.56
C THR A 89 -1.75 12.95 6.44
N VAL A 90 -1.18 12.31 5.42
CA VAL A 90 -1.35 10.86 5.21
C VAL A 90 -0.69 10.09 6.36
N GLY A 91 0.50 10.50 6.81
CA GLY A 91 1.20 9.88 7.93
C GLY A 91 0.40 9.95 9.23
N SER A 92 -0.21 11.11 9.54
CA SER A 92 -1.07 11.26 10.73
C SER A 92 -2.32 10.39 10.66
N ILE A 93 -3.00 10.34 9.53
CA ILE A 93 -4.17 9.49 9.32
C ILE A 93 -3.80 8.01 9.46
N SER A 94 -2.70 7.58 8.84
CA SER A 94 -2.21 6.20 8.90
C SER A 94 -1.82 5.80 10.33
N LEU A 95 -1.15 6.70 11.06
CA LEU A 95 -0.78 6.46 12.46
C LEU A 95 -2.03 6.33 13.35
N VAL A 96 -2.97 7.27 13.23
CA VAL A 96 -4.23 7.22 14.00
C VAL A 96 -4.99 5.93 13.69
N PHE A 97 -5.07 5.53 12.44
CA PHE A 97 -5.70 4.27 12.03
C PHE A 97 -5.01 3.06 12.71
N ALA A 98 -3.67 2.96 12.62
CA ALA A 98 -2.94 1.85 13.24
C ALA A 98 -3.19 1.79 14.75
N VAL A 99 -3.10 2.93 15.43
CA VAL A 99 -3.35 3.01 16.89
C VAL A 99 -4.80 2.59 17.22
N LEU A 100 -5.79 3.08 16.50
CA LEU A 100 -7.19 2.72 16.72
C LEU A 100 -7.46 1.23 16.50
N VAL A 101 -6.92 0.65 15.41
CA VAL A 101 -7.11 -0.78 15.14
C VAL A 101 -6.40 -1.63 16.19
N LEU A 102 -5.21 -1.26 16.64
CA LEU A 102 -4.50 -1.99 17.68
C LEU A 102 -5.18 -1.88 19.05
N LEU A 103 -5.73 -0.72 19.41
CA LEU A 103 -6.51 -0.55 20.64
C LEU A 103 -7.82 -1.32 20.63
N LEU A 104 -8.45 -1.43 19.47
CA LEU A 104 -9.72 -2.13 19.26
C LEU A 104 -9.54 -3.49 18.57
N LEU A 105 -8.35 -4.11 18.75
CA LEU A 105 -7.97 -5.32 17.99
C LEU A 105 -8.95 -6.47 18.23
N SER A 106 -9.31 -6.75 19.48
CA SER A 106 -10.22 -7.84 19.84
C SER A 106 -11.61 -7.66 19.21
N PRO A 107 -12.33 -6.53 19.39
CA PRO A 107 -13.64 -6.37 18.79
C PRO A 107 -13.60 -6.33 17.26
N ILE A 108 -12.56 -5.74 16.65
CA ILE A 108 -12.43 -5.70 15.18
C ILE A 108 -12.19 -7.09 14.62
N SER A 109 -11.26 -7.87 15.20
CA SER A 109 -10.98 -9.22 14.74
C SER A 109 -12.19 -10.16 14.88
N GLN A 110 -12.95 -10.04 15.96
CA GLN A 110 -14.21 -10.79 16.13
C GLN A 110 -15.25 -10.40 15.06
N LEU A 111 -15.42 -9.11 14.79
CA LEU A 111 -16.35 -8.63 13.76
C LEU A 111 -15.96 -9.11 12.37
N MET A 112 -14.66 -9.22 12.08
CA MET A 112 -14.16 -9.72 10.81
C MET A 112 -14.16 -11.26 10.71
N GLY A 113 -14.55 -11.99 11.78
CA GLY A 113 -14.51 -13.46 11.81
C GLY A 113 -13.13 -14.05 12.12
N TYR A 114 -12.18 -13.24 12.59
CA TYR A 114 -10.81 -13.64 12.94
C TYR A 114 -10.54 -13.55 14.45
N GLY A 115 -11.54 -13.84 15.29
CA GLY A 115 -11.40 -13.77 16.75
C GLY A 115 -10.32 -14.71 17.30
N ASP A 116 -10.08 -15.88 16.66
CA ASP A 116 -9.06 -16.84 17.03
C ASP A 116 -7.64 -16.41 16.57
N HIS A 117 -7.54 -15.52 15.60
CA HIS A 117 -6.29 -15.02 15.00
C HIS A 117 -6.27 -13.49 14.90
N PRO A 118 -6.38 -12.76 16.02
CA PRO A 118 -6.35 -11.29 16.02
C PRO A 118 -5.02 -10.72 15.50
N ASP A 119 -3.95 -11.50 15.60
CA ASP A 119 -2.62 -11.16 15.09
C ASP A 119 -2.64 -10.88 13.58
N TYR A 120 -3.43 -11.61 12.77
CA TYR A 120 -3.55 -11.36 11.32
C TYR A 120 -4.06 -9.94 11.04
N VAL A 121 -5.09 -9.52 11.78
CA VAL A 121 -5.69 -8.19 11.64
C VAL A 121 -4.72 -7.12 12.11
N GLY A 122 -4.04 -7.33 13.24
CA GLY A 122 -3.08 -6.39 13.80
C GLY A 122 -1.87 -6.17 12.90
N VAL A 123 -1.26 -7.25 12.42
CA VAL A 123 -0.10 -7.20 11.49
C VAL A 123 -0.47 -6.49 10.20
N MET A 124 -1.64 -6.80 9.63
CA MET A 124 -2.07 -6.16 8.40
C MET A 124 -2.45 -4.69 8.59
N ALA A 125 -3.02 -4.32 9.74
CA ALA A 125 -3.29 -2.91 10.05
C ALA A 125 -2.00 -2.07 10.09
N VAL A 126 -0.94 -2.59 10.73
CA VAL A 126 0.38 -1.93 10.73
C VAL A 126 0.97 -1.87 9.34
N THR A 127 0.90 -2.96 8.58
CA THR A 127 1.37 -3.01 7.19
C THR A 127 0.69 -1.95 6.33
N ILE A 128 -0.64 -1.87 6.37
CA ILE A 128 -1.43 -0.90 5.61
C ILE A 128 -1.07 0.54 6.01
N ALA A 129 -0.89 0.80 7.30
CA ALA A 129 -0.53 2.13 7.77
C ALA A 129 0.82 2.59 7.21
N ILE A 130 1.81 1.69 7.20
CA ILE A 130 3.12 1.98 6.61
C ILE A 130 3.00 2.13 5.08
N ASP A 131 2.31 1.23 4.40
CA ASP A 131 2.14 1.28 2.93
C ASP A 131 1.41 2.56 2.49
N SER A 132 0.38 2.99 3.23
CA SER A 132 -0.34 4.24 2.97
C SER A 132 0.57 5.45 3.13
N PHE A 133 1.41 5.48 4.17
CA PHE A 133 2.42 6.50 4.35
C PHE A 133 3.42 6.52 3.20
N LEU A 134 3.93 5.36 2.79
CA LEU A 134 4.94 5.22 1.73
C LEU A 134 4.42 5.59 0.34
N CYS A 135 3.10 5.64 0.12
CA CYS A 135 2.56 6.04 -1.18
C CYS A 135 3.00 7.46 -1.57
N ILE A 136 3.17 8.37 -0.60
CA ILE A 136 3.59 9.76 -0.84
C ILE A 136 5.08 9.87 -1.19
N PRO A 137 6.05 9.25 -0.48
CA PRO A 137 7.43 9.14 -0.93
C PRO A 137 7.58 8.54 -2.33
N PHE A 138 6.81 7.50 -2.66
CA PHE A 138 6.78 6.96 -4.01
C PHE A 138 6.23 7.94 -5.05
N ALA A 139 5.18 8.70 -4.72
CA ALA A 139 4.68 9.77 -5.58
C ALA A 139 5.73 10.88 -5.77
N HIS A 140 6.48 11.20 -4.72
CA HIS A 140 7.57 12.16 -4.78
C HIS A 140 8.70 11.72 -5.71
N LEU A 141 9.13 10.45 -5.65
CA LEU A 141 10.10 9.88 -6.60
C LEU A 141 9.64 10.02 -8.05
N ARG A 142 8.35 9.79 -8.31
CA ARG A 142 7.77 9.95 -9.65
C ARG A 142 7.74 11.41 -10.09
N GLN A 143 7.38 12.32 -9.19
CA GLN A 143 7.38 13.76 -9.45
C GLN A 143 8.80 14.27 -9.76
N GLN A 144 9.81 13.78 -9.05
CA GLN A 144 11.23 14.08 -9.28
C GLN A 144 11.83 13.36 -10.49
N ARG A 145 11.05 12.55 -11.24
CA ARG A 145 11.51 11.73 -12.38
C ARG A 145 12.61 10.74 -12.01
N LYS A 146 12.67 10.28 -10.77
CA LYS A 146 13.59 9.23 -10.32
C LYS A 146 13.04 7.83 -10.66
N ALA A 147 12.76 7.60 -11.96
CA ALA A 147 12.07 6.41 -12.45
C ALA A 147 12.81 5.10 -12.08
N ILE A 148 14.15 5.11 -12.21
CA ILE A 148 14.97 3.92 -11.90
C ILE A 148 14.90 3.58 -10.42
N LYS A 149 15.02 4.56 -9.51
CA LYS A 149 14.91 4.33 -8.06
C LYS A 149 13.52 3.79 -7.68
N PHE A 150 12.46 4.37 -8.26
CA PHE A 150 11.09 3.89 -8.08
C PHE A 150 10.95 2.42 -8.51
N ALA A 151 11.35 2.10 -9.74
CA ALA A 151 11.25 0.76 -10.30
C ALA A 151 12.09 -0.26 -9.50
N ALA A 152 13.32 0.09 -9.16
CA ALA A 152 14.22 -0.77 -8.40
C ALA A 152 13.64 -1.11 -7.02
N LEU A 153 13.10 -0.13 -6.28
CA LEU A 153 12.49 -0.37 -4.97
C LEU A 153 11.22 -1.21 -5.06
N LYS A 154 10.36 -0.96 -6.05
CA LYS A 154 9.16 -1.78 -6.28
C LYS A 154 9.50 -3.22 -6.63
N LEU A 155 10.44 -3.43 -7.56
CA LEU A 155 10.87 -4.77 -7.95
C LEU A 155 11.61 -5.48 -6.82
N LEU A 156 12.47 -4.79 -6.07
CA LEU A 156 13.15 -5.33 -4.90
C LEU A 156 12.13 -5.87 -3.88
N ASN A 157 11.13 -5.05 -3.54
CA ASN A 157 10.08 -5.46 -2.60
C ASN A 157 9.38 -6.75 -3.04
N ILE A 158 8.98 -6.82 -4.30
CA ILE A 158 8.29 -8.00 -4.85
C ILE A 158 9.20 -9.22 -4.88
N MET A 159 10.46 -9.06 -5.32
CA MET A 159 11.43 -10.16 -5.35
C MET A 159 11.70 -10.72 -3.95
N VAL A 160 11.88 -9.83 -2.96
CA VAL A 160 12.10 -10.25 -1.55
C VAL A 160 10.84 -10.95 -1.02
N THR A 161 9.65 -10.42 -1.30
CA THR A 161 8.38 -11.06 -0.89
C THR A 161 8.25 -12.47 -1.46
N ILE A 162 8.51 -12.65 -2.76
CA ILE A 162 8.47 -13.96 -3.41
C ILE A 162 9.51 -14.90 -2.80
N LEU A 163 10.76 -14.41 -2.65
CA LEU A 163 11.85 -15.22 -2.10
C LEU A 163 11.56 -15.69 -0.68
N LEU A 164 11.10 -14.81 0.20
CA LEU A 164 10.76 -15.17 1.57
C LEU A 164 9.59 -16.16 1.65
N ASN A 165 8.56 -16.00 0.81
CA ASN A 165 7.47 -16.96 0.72
C ASN A 165 7.96 -18.32 0.22
N LEU A 166 8.82 -18.38 -0.81
CA LEU A 166 9.41 -19.62 -1.30
C LEU A 166 10.26 -20.30 -0.22
N ILE A 167 11.09 -19.54 0.50
CA ILE A 167 11.88 -20.08 1.61
C ILE A 167 10.97 -20.67 2.68
N TYR A 168 9.94 -19.95 3.09
CA TYR A 168 9.03 -20.42 4.14
C TYR A 168 8.30 -21.70 3.73
N PHE A 169 7.70 -21.74 2.55
CA PHE A 169 6.85 -22.85 2.13
C PHE A 169 7.63 -24.08 1.66
N TYR A 170 8.79 -23.94 1.02
CA TYR A 170 9.54 -25.06 0.47
C TYR A 170 10.71 -25.53 1.34
N PHE A 171 11.38 -24.62 2.06
CA PHE A 171 12.56 -24.98 2.86
C PHE A 171 12.22 -25.16 4.34
N MET A 172 11.21 -24.47 4.86
CA MET A 172 10.79 -24.61 6.27
C MET A 172 9.54 -25.47 6.41
N ASP A 173 8.98 -26.01 5.33
CA ASP A 173 7.72 -26.78 5.30
C ASP A 173 6.57 -26.08 6.05
N GLY A 174 6.53 -24.75 5.92
CA GLY A 174 5.59 -23.90 6.64
C GLY A 174 4.15 -24.10 6.15
N LYS A 175 3.21 -24.18 7.10
CA LYS A 175 1.78 -24.40 6.81
C LYS A 175 0.87 -23.34 7.42
N ASP A 176 1.43 -22.37 8.13
CA ASP A 176 0.67 -21.32 8.78
C ASP A 176 0.47 -20.12 7.83
N VAL A 177 -0.81 -19.76 7.63
CA VAL A 177 -1.24 -18.61 6.81
C VAL A 177 -0.71 -17.28 7.36
N GLY A 178 -0.56 -17.18 8.68
CA GLY A 178 -0.09 -15.96 9.35
C GLY A 178 1.26 -15.47 8.83
N TYR A 179 2.15 -16.39 8.44
CA TYR A 179 3.46 -16.01 7.92
C TYR A 179 3.41 -15.21 6.61
N VAL A 180 2.37 -15.36 5.79
CA VAL A 180 2.15 -14.52 4.60
C VAL A 180 2.04 -13.05 5.01
N PHE A 181 1.32 -12.77 6.10
CA PHE A 181 1.13 -11.41 6.63
C PHE A 181 2.40 -10.88 7.30
N TYR A 182 3.11 -11.70 8.06
CA TYR A 182 4.38 -11.32 8.68
C TYR A 182 5.47 -11.02 7.63
N ILE A 183 5.56 -11.84 6.57
CA ILE A 183 6.48 -11.60 5.46
C ILE A 183 6.14 -10.26 4.78
N ASN A 184 4.85 -9.98 4.55
CA ASN A 184 4.43 -8.72 3.97
C ASN A 184 4.83 -7.52 4.84
N LEU A 185 4.60 -7.60 6.16
CA LEU A 185 5.03 -6.56 7.09
C LEU A 185 6.55 -6.36 7.03
N ALA A 186 7.35 -7.44 7.07
CA ALA A 186 8.80 -7.36 7.00
C ALA A 186 9.28 -6.67 5.71
N CYS A 187 8.67 -7.02 4.56
CA CYS A 187 8.97 -6.39 3.27
C CYS A 187 8.58 -4.91 3.24
N THR A 188 7.44 -4.54 3.82
CA THR A 188 6.99 -3.14 3.91
C THR A 188 7.91 -2.33 4.82
N VAL A 189 8.34 -2.87 5.96
CA VAL A 189 9.32 -2.23 6.84
C VAL A 189 10.67 -2.06 6.14
N MET A 190 11.16 -3.09 5.45
CA MET A 190 12.37 -2.98 4.62
C MET A 190 12.25 -1.84 3.61
N LEU A 191 11.10 -1.73 2.94
CA LEU A 191 10.84 -0.67 1.97
C LEU A 191 10.82 0.71 2.61
N ALA A 192 10.24 0.84 3.82
CA ALA A 192 10.25 2.08 4.60
C ALA A 192 11.69 2.50 4.94
N VAL A 193 12.55 1.58 5.33
CA VAL A 193 13.97 1.85 5.59
C VAL A 193 14.69 2.30 4.31
N CYS A 194 14.44 1.66 3.17
CA CYS A 194 15.04 2.04 1.89
C CYS A 194 14.60 3.44 1.41
N LEU A 195 13.42 3.91 1.82
CA LEU A 195 12.89 5.22 1.48
C LEU A 195 13.20 6.30 2.52
N ILE A 196 13.95 6.00 3.58
CA ILE A 196 14.20 6.92 4.70
C ILE A 196 14.71 8.29 4.24
N THR A 197 15.56 8.33 3.20
CA THR A 197 16.10 9.57 2.64
C THR A 197 15.07 10.46 1.98
N GLU A 198 13.93 9.91 1.55
CA GLU A 198 12.88 10.68 0.85
C GLU A 198 11.94 11.38 1.84
N TYR A 199 11.84 10.92 3.10
CA TYR A 199 10.97 11.54 4.11
C TYR A 199 11.72 12.11 5.32
N THR A 200 13.06 12.10 5.33
CA THR A 200 13.86 12.74 6.39
C THR A 200 14.58 14.01 5.91
N GLY A 201 14.76 14.19 4.62
CA GLY A 201 15.56 15.26 4.03
C GLY A 201 14.82 16.56 3.68
N PHE A 202 13.56 16.75 4.14
CA PHE A 202 12.75 17.92 3.80
C PHE A 202 12.25 18.66 5.05
N ARG A 203 11.71 19.88 4.83
CA ARG A 203 11.11 20.69 5.91
C ARG A 203 9.71 20.19 6.26
N TRP A 204 9.53 19.71 7.48
CA TRP A 204 8.22 19.32 8.02
C TRP A 204 7.35 20.57 8.23
N LYS A 205 6.62 20.98 7.20
CA LYS A 205 5.76 22.16 7.25
C LYS A 205 4.35 21.76 6.84
N LEU A 206 3.39 21.99 7.73
CA LEU A 206 1.97 21.82 7.46
C LEU A 206 1.35 23.20 7.15
N ASP A 207 0.86 23.36 5.93
CA ASP A 207 0.08 24.53 5.54
C ASP A 207 -1.42 24.19 5.60
N LYS A 208 -2.12 24.78 6.58
CA LYS A 208 -3.55 24.51 6.81
C LYS A 208 -4.46 24.99 5.68
N VAL A 209 -4.10 26.09 5.03
CA VAL A 209 -4.88 26.64 3.90
C VAL A 209 -4.73 25.73 2.68
N LEU A 210 -3.48 25.36 2.40
CA LEU A 210 -3.17 24.40 1.35
C LEU A 210 -3.87 23.06 1.61
N LEU A 211 -3.79 22.52 2.82
CA LEU A 211 -4.44 21.27 3.21
C LEU A 211 -5.95 21.30 2.97
N ARG A 212 -6.63 22.38 3.35
CA ARG A 212 -8.08 22.54 3.12
C ARG A 212 -8.42 22.45 1.63
N ASN A 213 -7.64 23.12 0.79
CA ASN A 213 -7.83 23.10 -0.66
C ASN A 213 -7.56 21.70 -1.25
N MET A 214 -6.53 21.03 -0.74
CA MET A 214 -6.18 19.66 -1.14
C MET A 214 -7.27 18.67 -0.74
N LEU A 215 -7.79 18.72 0.48
CA LEU A 215 -8.88 17.88 0.94
C LEU A 215 -10.17 18.08 0.14
N SER A 216 -10.52 19.34 -0.17
CA SER A 216 -11.66 19.65 -1.02
C SER A 216 -11.55 19.00 -2.41
N TYR A 217 -10.33 18.93 -2.96
CA TYR A 217 -10.08 18.29 -4.24
C TYR A 217 -10.02 16.75 -4.13
N SER A 218 -9.50 16.21 -3.03
CA SER A 218 -9.35 14.77 -2.81
C SER A 218 -10.68 14.06 -2.58
N TRP A 219 -11.67 14.73 -2.01
CA TRP A 219 -12.94 14.13 -1.60
C TRP A 219 -13.67 13.39 -2.74
N PRO A 220 -13.86 13.98 -3.95
CA PRO A 220 -14.46 13.26 -5.06
C PRO A 220 -13.62 12.05 -5.52
N ILE A 221 -12.28 12.16 -5.42
CA ILE A 221 -11.37 11.08 -5.80
C ILE A 221 -11.51 9.90 -4.83
N LEU A 222 -11.67 10.19 -3.53
CA LEU A 222 -11.94 9.17 -2.52
C LEU A 222 -13.23 8.40 -2.83
N ILE A 223 -14.32 9.10 -3.14
CA ILE A 223 -15.62 8.46 -3.46
C ILE A 223 -15.46 7.52 -4.67
N LEU A 224 -14.81 8.00 -5.73
CA LEU A 224 -14.54 7.18 -6.91
C LEU A 224 -13.65 5.97 -6.59
N GLY A 225 -12.64 6.15 -5.74
CA GLY A 225 -11.77 5.08 -5.26
C GLY A 225 -12.53 4.02 -4.47
N ILE A 226 -13.38 4.42 -3.53
CA ILE A 226 -14.23 3.50 -2.74
C ILE A 226 -15.16 2.72 -3.67
N ALA A 227 -15.87 3.40 -4.58
CA ALA A 227 -16.78 2.74 -5.53
C ALA A 227 -16.03 1.72 -6.39
N GLY A 228 -14.82 2.06 -6.86
CA GLY A 228 -13.97 1.17 -7.65
C GLY A 228 -13.52 -0.08 -6.88
N ILE A 229 -13.07 0.09 -5.64
CA ILE A 229 -12.63 -1.05 -4.80
C ILE A 229 -13.82 -1.92 -4.39
N LEU A 230 -14.93 -1.34 -3.98
CA LEU A 230 -16.12 -2.13 -3.62
C LEU A 230 -16.59 -2.98 -4.79
N ASN A 231 -16.59 -2.45 -6.02
CA ASN A 231 -16.94 -3.23 -7.20
C ASN A 231 -15.98 -4.40 -7.48
N GLN A 232 -14.74 -4.33 -7.03
CA GLN A 232 -13.71 -5.37 -7.24
C GLN A 232 -13.60 -6.38 -6.11
N THR A 233 -14.04 -6.03 -4.90
CA THR A 233 -13.75 -6.82 -3.69
C THR A 233 -14.98 -7.17 -2.86
N ALA A 234 -16.17 -6.68 -3.22
CA ALA A 234 -17.40 -6.93 -2.46
C ALA A 234 -17.70 -8.43 -2.33
N ASP A 235 -17.49 -9.19 -3.41
CA ASP A 235 -17.63 -10.65 -3.42
C ASP A 235 -16.75 -11.33 -2.37
N LYS A 236 -15.49 -10.91 -2.27
CA LYS A 236 -14.50 -11.49 -1.33
C LYS A 236 -14.76 -11.09 0.12
N MET A 237 -15.33 -9.90 0.34
CA MET A 237 -15.72 -9.43 1.68
C MET A 237 -16.96 -10.12 2.20
N LEU A 238 -17.94 -10.41 1.32
CA LEU A 238 -19.21 -11.01 1.68
C LEU A 238 -19.18 -12.53 1.74
N PHE A 239 -18.24 -13.17 1.04
CA PHE A 239 -18.14 -14.63 0.95
C PHE A 239 -18.13 -15.37 2.31
N PRO A 240 -17.47 -14.88 3.39
CA PRO A 240 -17.49 -15.55 4.68
C PRO A 240 -18.87 -15.55 5.37
N TYR A 241 -19.82 -14.74 4.92
CA TYR A 241 -21.14 -14.57 5.51
C TYR A 241 -22.28 -15.22 4.70
N ILE A 242 -21.96 -15.80 3.54
CA ILE A 242 -22.87 -16.54 2.66
C ILE A 242 -22.58 -18.02 2.74
#